data_f9086bf26d2b112276630bcb353b034c
#
_entry.id   f9086bf26d2b112276630bcb353b034c
#
_cell.length_a   1.000
_cell.length_b   1.000
_cell.length_c   1.000
_cell.angle_alpha   90.00
_cell.angle_beta   90.00
_cell.angle_gamma   90.00
#
_symmetry.space_group_name_H-M   'P 1'
#
loop_
_entity.id
_entity.type
_entity.pdbx_description
1 polymer ?
#
loop_
_entity_poly.entity_id
_entity_poly.type
_entity_poly.pdbx_seq_one_letter_code
_entity_poly.pdbx_strand_id
1 'polypeptide(L)'
;MFLRFRLRLVALGAVLMLMLPTVMQAQIGDHRNDLSIGFNGGYVMSSVGFTPKVTQDNHTGMTFGLSMRYTCEKYFKTVCSIAAEVNYARIGWKESILTADDQPVINPTTGLAEAYQRDLDYIQVPIFAHLAWGREKKGFQFFFKAGPQFGYLISEKTKTNFAYADRNTTDRSNQTAEQYNMPVENKFDYGIAAGMGIEYSHPKVGHFLLEGRYYYGLGNIYGDSKRDYFARSNHSNIVIKMSYLFDITRSK
;
A
#
# COMPACT_ATOMS: atom_id res chain seq x y z
N MET A 1 -38.95 26.42 14.82
CA MET A 1 -38.07 26.67 13.66
C MET A 1 -37.26 25.40 13.29
N PHE A 2 -36.68 24.69 14.23
CA PHE A 2 -35.87 23.48 14.01
C PHE A 2 -36.62 22.29 13.41
N LEU A 3 -37.88 22.05 13.74
CA LEU A 3 -38.67 20.93 13.26
C LEU A 3 -38.96 21.01 11.75
N ARG A 4 -39.20 22.20 11.22
CA ARG A 4 -39.44 22.44 9.78
C ARG A 4 -38.17 22.30 8.94
N PHE A 5 -37.00 22.56 9.55
CA PHE A 5 -35.71 22.34 8.87
C PHE A 5 -35.37 20.86 8.73
N ARG A 6 -35.60 20.07 9.79
CA ARG A 6 -35.42 18.61 9.74
C ARG A 6 -36.35 17.91 8.74
N LEU A 7 -37.62 18.37 8.67
CA LEU A 7 -38.58 17.82 7.70
C LEU A 7 -38.14 18.10 6.25
N ARG A 8 -37.56 19.26 5.96
CA ARG A 8 -37.08 19.62 4.63
C ARG A 8 -35.84 18.82 4.24
N LEU A 9 -34.93 18.51 5.19
CA LEU A 9 -33.77 17.67 4.94
C LEU A 9 -34.18 16.21 4.65
N VAL A 10 -35.15 15.67 5.39
CA VAL A 10 -35.67 14.32 5.17
C VAL A 10 -36.41 14.25 3.82
N ALA A 11 -37.20 15.27 3.48
CA ALA A 11 -37.86 15.34 2.18
C ALA A 11 -36.88 15.46 1.02
N LEU A 12 -35.77 16.22 1.16
CA LEU A 12 -34.71 16.34 0.16
C LEU A 12 -33.97 15.01 -0.03
N GLY A 13 -33.69 14.28 1.08
CA GLY A 13 -33.09 12.94 1.04
C GLY A 13 -34.00 11.91 0.37
N ALA A 14 -35.30 11.96 0.64
CA ALA A 14 -36.29 11.07 0.00
C ALA A 14 -36.46 11.36 -1.50
N VAL A 15 -36.44 12.62 -1.91
CA VAL A 15 -36.45 13.02 -3.33
C VAL A 15 -35.16 12.59 -4.05
N LEU A 16 -34.01 12.69 -3.40
CA LEU A 16 -32.73 12.22 -3.94
C LEU A 16 -32.70 10.70 -4.10
N MET A 17 -33.28 9.94 -3.17
CA MET A 17 -33.43 8.48 -3.28
C MET A 17 -34.43 8.04 -4.35
N LEU A 18 -35.48 8.82 -4.62
CA LEU A 18 -36.46 8.54 -5.68
C LEU A 18 -35.94 8.85 -7.09
N MET A 19 -34.88 9.65 -7.23
CA MET A 19 -34.22 9.93 -8.50
C MET A 19 -33.22 8.85 -8.94
N LEU A 20 -32.85 7.90 -8.06
CA LEU A 20 -31.88 6.85 -8.35
C LEU A 20 -32.37 5.68 -9.22
N PRO A 21 -33.67 5.34 -9.33
CA PRO A 21 -34.09 4.15 -10.09
C PRO A 21 -34.22 4.33 -11.60
N THR A 22 -34.18 5.54 -12.14
CA THR A 22 -34.54 5.75 -13.56
C THR A 22 -33.41 5.53 -14.58
N VAL A 23 -32.19 5.17 -14.13
CA VAL A 23 -31.03 4.96 -15.03
C VAL A 23 -30.48 3.54 -14.98
N MET A 24 -31.08 2.63 -14.24
CA MET A 24 -30.73 1.21 -14.29
C MET A 24 -31.42 0.49 -15.46
N GLN A 25 -31.15 0.87 -16.68
CA GLN A 25 -31.12 -0.12 -17.73
C GLN A 25 -29.92 -1.00 -17.42
N ALA A 26 -30.18 -2.24 -17.05
CA ALA A 26 -29.15 -3.27 -16.89
C ALA A 26 -28.43 -3.40 -18.23
N GLN A 27 -27.33 -2.67 -18.39
CA GLN A 27 -26.47 -2.81 -19.55
C GLN A 27 -25.79 -4.16 -19.39
N ILE A 28 -26.17 -5.10 -20.24
CA ILE A 28 -25.55 -6.42 -20.29
C ILE A 28 -24.11 -6.19 -20.74
N GLY A 29 -23.15 -6.34 -19.83
CA GLY A 29 -21.73 -6.33 -20.15
C GLY A 29 -21.37 -7.54 -21.02
N ASP A 30 -20.34 -7.38 -21.82
CA ASP A 30 -19.77 -8.50 -22.58
C ASP A 30 -19.02 -9.41 -21.59
N HIS A 31 -19.63 -10.54 -21.26
CA HIS A 31 -19.08 -11.48 -20.28
C HIS A 31 -17.78 -12.09 -20.80
N ARG A 32 -16.75 -12.05 -19.95
CA ARG A 32 -15.41 -12.56 -20.24
C ARG A 32 -15.03 -13.63 -19.22
N ASN A 33 -14.21 -14.55 -19.65
CA ASN A 33 -13.65 -15.61 -18.80
C ASN A 33 -12.18 -15.78 -19.13
N ASP A 34 -11.41 -14.67 -18.99
CA ASP A 34 -10.00 -14.68 -19.31
C ASP A 34 -9.19 -14.74 -18.02
N LEU A 35 -8.38 -15.77 -17.88
CA LEU A 35 -7.48 -15.95 -16.76
C LEU A 35 -6.04 -15.74 -17.21
N SER A 36 -5.37 -14.79 -16.60
CA SER A 36 -3.93 -14.53 -16.81
C SER A 36 -3.18 -14.72 -15.51
N ILE A 37 -2.01 -15.34 -15.58
CA ILE A 37 -1.10 -15.50 -14.45
C ILE A 37 0.29 -15.00 -14.85
N GLY A 38 1.12 -14.70 -13.87
CA GLY A 38 2.49 -14.28 -14.14
C GLY A 38 3.25 -13.89 -12.91
N PHE A 39 4.28 -13.11 -13.10
CA PHE A 39 5.16 -12.66 -12.04
C PHE A 39 5.30 -11.15 -12.04
N ASN A 40 5.68 -10.62 -10.91
CA ASN A 40 5.90 -9.19 -10.72
C ASN A 40 7.15 -8.94 -9.89
N GLY A 41 7.73 -7.75 -10.03
CA GLY A 41 8.84 -7.29 -9.24
C GLY A 41 8.94 -5.77 -9.27
N GLY A 42 9.46 -5.19 -8.19
CA GLY A 42 9.53 -3.74 -8.11
C GLY A 42 10.27 -3.22 -6.90
N TYR A 43 10.23 -1.92 -6.77
CA TYR A 43 10.89 -1.14 -5.76
C TYR A 43 9.86 -0.55 -4.80
N VAL A 44 10.15 -0.60 -3.51
CA VAL A 44 9.28 -0.10 -2.45
C VAL A 44 9.98 1.02 -1.71
N MET A 45 9.30 2.15 -1.59
CA MET A 45 9.63 3.23 -0.65
C MET A 45 8.64 3.15 0.49
N SER A 46 9.12 2.95 1.71
CA SER A 46 8.28 2.72 2.88
C SER A 46 8.62 3.65 4.04
N SER A 47 7.62 3.90 4.85
CA SER A 47 7.68 4.61 6.11
C SER A 47 6.63 4.08 7.07
N VAL A 48 6.74 4.44 8.35
CA VAL A 48 5.75 4.12 9.38
C VAL A 48 5.22 5.41 10.00
N GLY A 49 3.91 5.56 10.03
CA GLY A 49 3.25 6.72 10.63
C GLY A 49 3.20 6.59 12.15
N PHE A 50 4.19 7.13 12.85
CA PHE A 50 4.24 7.11 14.31
C PHE A 50 3.51 8.29 14.96
N THR A 51 2.87 8.01 16.12
CA THR A 51 2.37 9.02 17.05
C THR A 51 2.71 8.57 18.48
N PRO A 52 3.62 9.25 19.21
CA PRO A 52 4.34 10.49 18.85
C PRO A 52 5.25 10.32 17.62
N LYS A 53 5.51 11.43 16.92
CA LYS A 53 6.21 11.43 15.63
C LYS A 53 7.66 11.00 15.78
N VAL A 54 8.11 10.11 14.89
CA VAL A 54 9.52 9.78 14.66
C VAL A 54 9.91 10.34 13.30
N THR A 55 10.98 11.14 13.25
CA THR A 55 11.47 11.72 12.00
C THR A 55 12.16 10.63 11.18
N GLN A 56 11.77 10.47 9.93
CA GLN A 56 12.22 9.37 9.08
C GLN A 56 12.69 9.87 7.72
N ASP A 57 13.71 9.21 7.21
CA ASP A 57 14.08 9.21 5.79
C ASP A 57 13.32 8.10 5.06
N ASN A 58 13.28 8.18 3.73
CA ASN A 58 12.69 7.11 2.93
C ASN A 58 13.48 5.80 3.10
N HIS A 59 12.81 4.79 3.64
CA HIS A 59 13.33 3.43 3.62
C HIS A 59 13.05 2.80 2.26
N THR A 60 14.03 2.13 1.70
CA THR A 60 13.96 1.53 0.37
C THR A 60 14.10 0.04 0.44
N GLY A 61 13.23 -0.67 -0.27
CA GLY A 61 13.24 -2.12 -0.34
C GLY A 61 12.80 -2.65 -1.71
N MET A 62 12.66 -3.95 -1.81
CA MET A 62 12.21 -4.63 -3.01
C MET A 62 10.97 -5.48 -2.74
N THR A 63 10.15 -5.65 -3.75
CA THR A 63 9.02 -6.58 -3.76
C THR A 63 9.06 -7.44 -5.00
N PHE A 64 8.69 -8.70 -4.87
CA PHE A 64 8.55 -9.62 -5.99
C PHE A 64 7.55 -10.73 -5.64
N GLY A 65 6.92 -11.31 -6.64
CA GLY A 65 5.92 -12.34 -6.40
C GLY A 65 5.17 -12.79 -7.64
N LEU A 66 4.06 -13.45 -7.39
CA LEU A 66 3.16 -13.97 -8.40
C LEU A 66 1.92 -13.08 -8.51
N SER A 67 1.39 -12.96 -9.71
CA SER A 67 0.18 -12.21 -10.02
C SER A 67 -0.82 -13.09 -10.77
N MET A 68 -2.09 -12.93 -10.45
CA MET A 68 -3.21 -13.54 -11.14
C MET A 68 -4.23 -12.45 -11.46
N ARG A 69 -4.80 -12.50 -12.65
CA ARG A 69 -5.88 -11.60 -13.08
C ARG A 69 -6.97 -12.41 -13.76
N TYR A 70 -8.19 -12.24 -13.27
CA TYR A 70 -9.40 -12.80 -13.87
C TYR A 70 -10.25 -11.67 -14.42
N THR A 71 -10.40 -11.62 -15.76
CA THR A 71 -11.22 -10.64 -16.44
C THR A 71 -12.64 -11.16 -16.50
N CYS A 72 -13.56 -10.45 -15.85
CA CYS A 72 -14.95 -10.84 -15.67
C CYS A 72 -15.82 -10.34 -16.79
N GLU A 73 -15.70 -9.07 -17.13
CA GLU A 73 -16.63 -8.38 -18.01
C GLU A 73 -15.99 -7.18 -18.72
N LYS A 74 -16.61 -6.80 -19.82
CA LYS A 74 -16.31 -5.56 -20.50
C LYS A 74 -17.57 -4.71 -20.67
N TYR A 75 -17.53 -3.52 -20.12
CA TYR A 75 -18.57 -2.51 -20.28
C TYR A 75 -18.09 -1.41 -21.20
N PHE A 76 -18.66 -1.30 -22.42
CA PHE A 76 -18.24 -0.34 -23.46
C PHE A 76 -16.72 -0.39 -23.73
N LYS A 77 -15.99 0.57 -23.15
CA LYS A 77 -14.54 0.70 -23.28
C LYS A 77 -13.77 0.27 -22.02
N THR A 78 -14.48 -0.11 -20.94
CA THR A 78 -13.89 -0.48 -19.66
C THR A 78 -13.83 -1.99 -19.53
N VAL A 79 -12.64 -2.53 -19.35
CA VAL A 79 -12.40 -3.94 -19.00
C VAL A 79 -12.33 -4.06 -17.49
N CYS A 80 -13.20 -4.91 -16.92
CA CYS A 80 -13.33 -5.14 -15.49
C CYS A 80 -12.71 -6.48 -15.13
N SER A 81 -11.77 -6.48 -14.20
CA SER A 81 -11.06 -7.69 -13.76
C SER A 81 -10.89 -7.69 -12.24
N ILE A 82 -10.71 -8.88 -11.69
CA ILE A 82 -10.21 -9.08 -10.33
C ILE A 82 -8.74 -9.48 -10.44
N ALA A 83 -7.86 -8.79 -9.73
CA ALA A 83 -6.44 -9.12 -9.67
C ALA A 83 -6.06 -9.49 -8.24
N ALA A 84 -5.31 -10.56 -8.08
CA ALA A 84 -4.73 -10.99 -6.80
C ALA A 84 -3.24 -11.24 -6.96
N GLU A 85 -2.48 -10.98 -5.91
CA GLU A 85 -1.05 -11.19 -5.92
C GLU A 85 -0.61 -11.86 -4.62
N VAL A 86 0.53 -12.55 -4.68
CA VAL A 86 1.26 -13.02 -3.50
C VAL A 86 2.68 -12.54 -3.65
N ASN A 87 3.08 -11.60 -2.80
CA ASN A 87 4.35 -10.91 -2.92
C ASN A 87 5.17 -11.06 -1.64
N TYR A 88 6.46 -11.31 -1.79
CA TYR A 88 7.43 -10.95 -0.77
C TYR A 88 7.72 -9.47 -0.88
N ALA A 89 7.76 -8.76 0.25
CA ALA A 89 8.11 -7.34 0.29
C ALA A 89 8.99 -7.03 1.50
N ARG A 90 10.10 -6.34 1.26
CA ARG A 90 10.91 -5.73 2.31
C ARG A 90 10.47 -4.29 2.46
N ILE A 91 9.91 -3.98 3.61
CA ILE A 91 9.44 -2.65 4.01
C ILE A 91 10.05 -2.29 5.36
N GLY A 92 9.78 -1.11 5.88
CA GLY A 92 10.29 -0.69 7.18
C GLY A 92 10.43 0.82 7.27
N TRP A 93 11.37 1.26 8.12
CA TRP A 93 11.70 2.69 8.23
C TRP A 93 13.18 2.89 8.50
N LYS A 94 13.65 4.05 8.14
CA LYS A 94 14.97 4.56 8.45
C LYS A 94 14.79 5.88 9.18
N GLU A 95 15.46 6.05 10.32
CA GLU A 95 15.33 7.28 11.09
C GLU A 95 16.30 8.35 10.61
N SER A 96 15.81 9.59 10.61
CA SER A 96 16.59 10.80 10.43
C SER A 96 16.91 11.36 11.81
N ILE A 97 18.10 11.02 12.34
CA ILE A 97 18.52 11.38 13.70
C ILE A 97 19.35 12.67 13.62
N LEU A 98 18.68 13.81 13.88
CA LEU A 98 19.23 15.13 13.70
C LEU A 98 19.16 15.97 14.98
N THR A 99 20.08 16.95 15.08
CA THR A 99 20.06 18.02 16.06
C THR A 99 18.98 19.07 15.72
N ALA A 100 18.82 20.07 16.58
CA ALA A 100 17.93 21.19 16.31
C ALA A 100 18.34 22.04 15.08
N ASP A 101 19.62 21.97 14.71
CA ASP A 101 20.20 22.69 13.57
C ASP A 101 20.31 21.81 12.31
N ASP A 102 19.51 20.72 12.24
CA ASP A 102 19.49 19.76 11.13
C ASP A 102 20.85 19.09 10.83
N GLN A 103 21.73 18.99 11.82
CA GLN A 103 23.00 18.28 11.71
C GLN A 103 22.87 16.85 12.23
N PRO A 104 23.62 15.87 11.69
CA PRO A 104 23.64 14.52 12.21
C PRO A 104 24.05 14.49 13.69
N VAL A 105 23.31 13.76 14.52
CA VAL A 105 23.65 13.57 15.92
C VAL A 105 24.84 12.62 16.03
N ILE A 106 25.89 13.05 16.73
CA ILE A 106 27.09 12.24 16.94
C ILE A 106 26.95 11.45 18.24
N ASN A 107 27.21 10.15 18.14
CA ASN A 107 27.23 9.28 19.31
C ASN A 107 28.47 9.58 20.17
N PRO A 108 28.31 9.82 21.49
CA PRO A 108 29.45 10.21 22.37
C PRO A 108 30.45 9.08 22.54
N THR A 109 30.06 7.83 22.41
CA THR A 109 30.94 6.67 22.63
C THR A 109 31.71 6.30 21.36
N THR A 110 31.05 6.33 20.19
CA THR A 110 31.65 5.87 18.93
C THR A 110 32.21 7.00 18.08
N GLY A 111 31.84 8.27 18.33
CA GLY A 111 32.20 9.42 17.53
C GLY A 111 31.60 9.46 16.12
N LEU A 112 30.68 8.54 15.80
CA LEU A 112 30.02 8.43 14.51
C LEU A 112 28.61 9.02 14.56
N ALA A 113 28.09 9.45 13.41
CA ALA A 113 26.69 9.84 13.28
C ALA A 113 25.79 8.64 13.59
N GLU A 114 24.81 8.85 14.47
CA GLU A 114 23.85 7.81 14.85
C GLU A 114 22.95 7.43 13.68
N ALA A 115 22.82 6.15 13.43
CA ALA A 115 22.00 5.61 12.35
C ALA A 115 21.15 4.44 12.86
N TYR A 116 19.86 4.45 12.49
CA TYR A 116 18.91 3.40 12.81
C TYR A 116 18.02 3.10 11.60
N GLN A 117 17.93 1.81 11.27
CA GLN A 117 17.04 1.30 10.23
C GLN A 117 16.42 -0.01 10.69
N ARG A 118 15.14 -0.19 10.42
CA ARG A 118 14.44 -1.43 10.68
C ARG A 118 13.86 -1.98 9.39
N ASP A 119 14.31 -3.17 9.03
CA ASP A 119 13.84 -3.93 7.87
C ASP A 119 12.82 -4.97 8.34
N LEU A 120 11.66 -4.98 7.73
CA LEU A 120 10.57 -5.89 7.98
C LEU A 120 10.24 -6.63 6.69
N ASP A 121 10.39 -7.95 6.72
CA ASP A 121 10.09 -8.81 5.58
C ASP A 121 8.66 -9.36 5.73
N TYR A 122 7.80 -9.06 4.76
CA TYR A 122 6.39 -9.46 4.73
C TYR A 122 6.07 -10.35 3.54
N ILE A 123 5.14 -11.28 3.75
CA ILE A 123 4.33 -11.84 2.66
C ILE A 123 3.06 -10.99 2.57
N GLN A 124 2.80 -10.44 1.39
CA GLN A 124 1.65 -9.55 1.15
C GLN A 124 0.71 -10.17 0.12
N VAL A 125 -0.59 -10.09 0.41
CA VAL A 125 -1.66 -10.61 -0.45
C VAL A 125 -2.67 -9.50 -0.72
N PRO A 126 -2.45 -8.66 -1.73
CA PRO A 126 -3.43 -7.71 -2.21
C PRO A 126 -4.47 -8.38 -3.11
N ILE A 127 -5.72 -7.91 -3.01
CA ILE A 127 -6.85 -8.30 -3.87
C ILE A 127 -7.47 -7.02 -4.40
N PHE A 128 -7.53 -6.86 -5.73
CA PHE A 128 -7.92 -5.62 -6.37
C PHE A 128 -9.12 -5.80 -7.30
N ALA A 129 -10.00 -4.82 -7.30
CA ALA A 129 -10.78 -4.49 -8.47
C ALA A 129 -9.87 -3.75 -9.46
N HIS A 130 -9.78 -4.23 -10.70
CA HIS A 130 -8.90 -3.70 -11.74
C HIS A 130 -9.75 -3.26 -12.92
N LEU A 131 -9.63 -2.00 -13.29
CA LEU A 131 -10.34 -1.37 -14.40
C LEU A 131 -9.32 -0.88 -15.43
N ALA A 132 -9.52 -1.26 -16.70
CA ALA A 132 -8.61 -0.89 -17.77
C ALA A 132 -9.35 -0.29 -18.97
N TRP A 133 -8.69 0.67 -19.64
CA TRP A 133 -9.21 1.39 -20.79
C TRP A 133 -8.14 1.44 -21.88
N GLY A 134 -8.53 1.18 -23.11
CA GLY A 134 -7.64 1.25 -24.27
C GLY A 134 -7.72 0.06 -25.19
N ARG A 135 -6.58 -0.35 -25.76
CA ARG A 135 -6.50 -1.43 -26.74
C ARG A 135 -6.25 -2.78 -26.07
N GLU A 136 -7.30 -3.56 -25.87
CA GLU A 136 -7.30 -4.82 -25.15
C GLU A 136 -6.44 -5.91 -25.82
N LYS A 137 -6.57 -6.11 -27.15
CA LYS A 137 -5.94 -7.24 -27.85
C LYS A 137 -4.49 -6.96 -28.28
N LYS A 138 -4.20 -5.74 -28.72
CA LYS A 138 -2.86 -5.35 -29.15
C LYS A 138 -2.67 -3.84 -29.01
N GLY A 139 -1.80 -3.44 -28.07
CA GLY A 139 -1.44 -2.04 -27.82
C GLY A 139 -1.53 -1.66 -26.35
N PHE A 140 -1.64 -0.37 -26.12
CA PHE A 140 -1.61 0.19 -24.78
C PHE A 140 -3.01 0.34 -24.16
N GLN A 141 -3.08 0.06 -22.86
CA GLN A 141 -4.19 0.38 -21.99
C GLN A 141 -3.67 1.19 -20.79
N PHE A 142 -4.48 2.08 -20.30
CA PHE A 142 -4.34 2.66 -18.97
C PHE A 142 -5.18 1.84 -18.01
N PHE A 143 -4.70 1.63 -16.78
CA PHE A 143 -5.49 0.95 -15.78
C PHE A 143 -5.43 1.65 -14.41
N PHE A 144 -6.47 1.41 -13.63
CA PHE A 144 -6.57 1.74 -12.23
C PHE A 144 -6.98 0.49 -11.46
N LYS A 145 -6.40 0.29 -10.29
CA LYS A 145 -6.81 -0.79 -9.39
C LYS A 145 -6.81 -0.33 -7.94
N ALA A 146 -7.76 -0.86 -7.15
CA ALA A 146 -7.87 -0.58 -5.74
C ALA A 146 -8.47 -1.78 -5.01
N GLY A 147 -8.11 -1.95 -3.74
CA GLY A 147 -8.65 -3.00 -2.90
C GLY A 147 -7.90 -3.21 -1.59
N PRO A 148 -8.32 -4.19 -0.81
CA PRO A 148 -7.66 -4.58 0.43
C PRO A 148 -6.31 -5.25 0.14
N GLN A 149 -5.37 -5.03 1.04
CA GLN A 149 -4.10 -5.72 1.08
C GLN A 149 -3.87 -6.25 2.49
N PHE A 150 -3.50 -7.51 2.57
CA PHE A 150 -3.14 -8.19 3.81
C PHE A 150 -1.65 -8.51 3.79
N GLY A 151 -1.02 -8.47 4.96
CA GLY A 151 0.39 -8.76 5.14
C GLY A 151 0.65 -9.63 6.37
N TYR A 152 1.66 -10.48 6.29
CA TYR A 152 2.14 -11.24 7.44
C TYR A 152 3.65 -11.10 7.56
N LEU A 153 4.12 -10.65 8.73
CA LEU A 153 5.52 -10.45 9.03
C LEU A 153 6.22 -11.82 9.21
N ILE A 154 7.26 -12.06 8.43
CA ILE A 154 8.05 -13.29 8.48
C ILE A 154 9.43 -13.10 9.10
N SER A 155 9.99 -11.90 9.00
CA SER A 155 11.32 -11.59 9.55
C SER A 155 11.43 -10.12 9.89
N GLU A 156 12.17 -9.84 10.94
CA GLU A 156 12.47 -8.51 11.44
C GLU A 156 13.97 -8.38 11.64
N LYS A 157 14.58 -7.30 11.13
CA LYS A 157 16.02 -7.02 11.27
C LYS A 157 16.24 -5.55 11.58
N THR A 158 16.99 -5.30 12.66
CA THR A 158 17.41 -3.95 13.03
C THR A 158 18.87 -3.73 12.64
N LYS A 159 19.15 -2.61 12.00
CA LYS A 159 20.50 -2.12 11.69
C LYS A 159 20.72 -0.82 12.46
N THR A 160 21.62 -0.85 13.40
CA THR A 160 22.00 0.32 14.21
C THR A 160 23.51 0.31 14.45
N ASN A 161 24.09 1.47 14.63
CA ASN A 161 25.51 1.63 14.97
C ASN A 161 25.73 2.13 16.42
N PHE A 162 24.68 2.13 17.24
CA PHE A 162 24.72 2.48 18.65
C PHE A 162 23.84 1.53 19.47
N ALA A 163 24.15 1.36 20.76
CA ALA A 163 23.27 0.70 21.69
C ALA A 163 22.22 1.69 22.25
N TYR A 164 21.05 1.19 22.63
CA TYR A 164 19.99 2.04 23.21
C TYR A 164 20.46 2.82 24.44
N ALA A 165 21.28 2.19 25.30
CA ALA A 165 21.82 2.82 26.51
C ALA A 165 22.82 3.93 26.21
N ASP A 166 23.56 3.83 25.09
CA ASP A 166 24.67 4.73 24.72
C ASP A 166 24.23 5.82 23.72
N ARG A 167 22.91 5.91 23.44
CA ARG A 167 22.38 6.92 22.52
C ARG A 167 22.62 8.34 23.04
N ASN A 168 22.90 9.25 22.16
CA ASN A 168 22.95 10.66 22.52
C ASN A 168 21.53 11.17 22.82
N THR A 169 21.27 11.56 24.05
CA THR A 169 19.97 12.07 24.50
C THR A 169 19.92 13.60 24.58
N THR A 170 21.07 14.27 24.49
CA THR A 170 21.19 15.71 24.72
C THR A 170 20.93 16.49 23.44
N ASP A 171 21.53 16.06 22.33
CA ASP A 171 21.58 16.85 21.10
C ASP A 171 20.44 16.50 20.13
N ARG A 172 19.67 15.46 20.39
CA ARG A 172 18.57 15.05 19.51
C ARG A 172 17.41 16.03 19.52
N SER A 173 16.98 16.47 18.35
CA SER A 173 15.75 17.27 18.18
C SER A 173 14.49 16.43 18.49
N ASN A 174 14.50 15.14 18.16
CA ASN A 174 13.42 14.20 18.47
C ASN A 174 13.82 13.27 19.62
N GLN A 175 13.12 13.39 20.75
CA GLN A 175 13.38 12.59 21.95
C GLN A 175 12.67 11.22 21.93
N THR A 176 11.81 10.95 20.95
CA THR A 176 11.12 9.65 20.81
C THR A 176 12.13 8.57 20.42
N ALA A 177 12.36 7.58 21.31
CA ALA A 177 13.36 6.54 21.14
C ALA A 177 12.89 5.14 21.62
N GLU A 178 11.65 5.01 22.08
CA GLU A 178 11.12 3.74 22.61
C GLU A 178 11.07 2.64 21.54
N GLN A 179 10.90 3.00 20.27
CA GLN A 179 10.89 2.07 19.13
C GLN A 179 12.17 1.23 19.02
N TYR A 180 13.29 1.67 19.59
CA TYR A 180 14.54 0.93 19.53
C TYR A 180 14.51 -0.38 20.34
N ASN A 181 13.75 -0.40 21.44
CA ASN A 181 13.61 -1.56 22.31
C ASN A 181 12.32 -2.36 22.10
N MET A 182 11.40 -1.85 21.26
CA MET A 182 10.11 -2.51 21.05
C MET A 182 10.19 -3.51 19.88
N PRO A 183 9.89 -4.80 20.10
CA PRO A 183 9.68 -5.73 19.00
C PRO A 183 8.36 -5.41 18.30
N VAL A 184 8.20 -5.86 17.04
CA VAL A 184 6.91 -5.81 16.37
C VAL A 184 5.96 -6.80 17.03
N GLU A 185 4.89 -6.28 17.62
CA GLU A 185 3.89 -7.09 18.32
C GLU A 185 2.87 -7.70 17.35
N ASN A 186 2.35 -6.89 16.45
CA ASN A 186 1.34 -7.30 15.49
C ASN A 186 2.00 -7.76 14.19
N LYS A 187 2.07 -9.08 14.01
CA LYS A 187 2.63 -9.67 12.78
C LYS A 187 1.69 -9.58 11.57
N PHE A 188 0.39 -9.44 11.84
CA PHE A 188 -0.62 -9.31 10.79
C PHE A 188 -0.88 -7.84 10.50
N ASP A 189 -0.65 -7.45 9.23
CA ASP A 189 -0.91 -6.12 8.71
C ASP A 189 -2.06 -6.15 7.71
N TYR A 190 -2.89 -5.14 7.73
CA TYR A 190 -3.99 -4.98 6.79
C TYR A 190 -4.22 -3.52 6.46
N GLY A 191 -4.70 -3.27 5.27
CA GLY A 191 -4.93 -1.91 4.81
C GLY A 191 -5.54 -1.84 3.43
N ILE A 192 -5.47 -0.67 2.85
CA ILE A 192 -6.00 -0.37 1.52
C ILE A 192 -4.84 -0.01 0.60
N ALA A 193 -4.84 -0.61 -0.58
CA ALA A 193 -3.90 -0.27 -1.63
C ALA A 193 -4.65 0.22 -2.87
N ALA A 194 -4.12 1.26 -3.50
CA ALA A 194 -4.60 1.76 -4.78
C ALA A 194 -3.43 2.05 -5.70
N GLY A 195 -3.59 1.76 -6.98
CA GLY A 195 -2.54 1.94 -7.97
C GLY A 195 -3.10 2.25 -9.36
N MET A 196 -2.24 2.82 -10.17
CA MET A 196 -2.52 3.08 -11.57
C MET A 196 -1.29 2.78 -12.41
N GLY A 197 -1.51 2.57 -13.70
CA GLY A 197 -0.40 2.27 -14.58
C GLY A 197 -0.80 2.14 -16.03
N ILE A 198 0.16 1.69 -16.81
CA ILE A 198 0.01 1.37 -18.20
C ILE A 198 0.27 -0.11 -18.43
N GLU A 199 -0.48 -0.68 -19.34
CA GLU A 199 -0.35 -2.06 -19.77
C GLU A 199 -0.15 -2.10 -21.29
N TYR A 200 0.82 -2.87 -21.75
CA TYR A 200 0.97 -3.21 -23.15
C TYR A 200 0.58 -4.67 -23.35
N SER A 201 -0.45 -4.89 -24.16
CA SER A 201 -0.98 -6.21 -24.47
C SER A 201 -0.54 -6.65 -25.86
N HIS A 202 -0.11 -7.92 -25.98
CA HIS A 202 0.22 -8.53 -27.25
C HIS A 202 -0.35 -9.96 -27.34
N PRO A 203 -1.08 -10.33 -28.40
CA PRO A 203 -1.85 -11.57 -28.46
C PRO A 203 -1.04 -12.87 -28.30
N LYS A 204 0.25 -12.84 -28.68
CA LYS A 204 1.14 -14.02 -28.64
C LYS A 204 2.13 -13.99 -27.50
N VAL A 205 2.35 -12.83 -26.87
CA VAL A 205 3.39 -12.67 -25.86
C VAL A 205 2.79 -12.52 -24.46
N GLY A 206 1.63 -11.87 -24.34
CA GLY A 206 1.01 -11.59 -23.05
C GLY A 206 0.96 -10.10 -22.73
N HIS A 207 0.99 -9.77 -21.46
CA HIS A 207 0.74 -8.43 -20.94
C HIS A 207 1.93 -7.95 -20.10
N PHE A 208 2.43 -6.77 -20.43
CA PHE A 208 3.46 -6.07 -19.68
C PHE A 208 2.83 -4.88 -18.98
N LEU A 209 2.92 -4.83 -17.67
CA LEU A 209 2.34 -3.77 -16.85
C LEU A 209 3.44 -3.00 -16.15
N LEU A 210 3.33 -1.66 -16.15
CA LEU A 210 4.10 -0.76 -15.30
C LEU A 210 3.12 -0.03 -14.39
N GLU A 211 3.35 -0.11 -13.09
CA GLU A 211 2.42 0.33 -12.06
C GLU A 211 3.10 1.20 -11.00
N GLY A 212 2.43 2.27 -10.59
CA GLY A 212 2.65 2.99 -9.35
C GLY A 212 1.52 2.71 -8.38
N ARG A 213 1.84 2.26 -7.15
CA ARG A 213 0.88 1.88 -6.12
C ARG A 213 1.18 2.59 -4.81
N TYR A 214 0.14 3.01 -4.12
CA TYR A 214 0.20 3.46 -2.75
C TYR A 214 -0.54 2.48 -1.83
N TYR A 215 0.07 2.14 -0.71
CA TYR A 215 -0.53 1.33 0.35
C TYR A 215 -0.60 2.13 1.64
N TYR A 216 -1.75 2.08 2.29
CA TYR A 216 -2.00 2.66 3.59
C TYR A 216 -2.46 1.57 4.57
N GLY A 217 -1.61 1.26 5.55
CA GLY A 217 -1.91 0.31 6.62
C GLY A 217 -2.93 0.89 7.59
N LEU A 218 -3.90 0.06 7.98
CA LEU A 218 -4.91 0.38 8.99
C LEU A 218 -4.56 -0.23 10.35
N GLY A 219 -3.73 -1.29 10.35
CA GLY A 219 -3.20 -1.91 11.56
C GLY A 219 -1.95 -1.18 12.09
N ASN A 220 -1.72 -1.25 13.38
CA ASN A 220 -0.50 -0.79 14.02
C ASN A 220 0.50 -1.96 14.15
N ILE A 221 1.80 -1.69 13.96
CA ILE A 221 2.87 -2.69 14.15
C ILE A 221 3.19 -2.93 15.63
N TYR A 222 3.00 -1.92 16.47
CA TYR A 222 3.02 -2.00 17.91
C TYR A 222 1.60 -2.15 18.47
N GLY A 223 1.44 -2.31 19.78
CA GLY A 223 0.14 -2.51 20.40
C GLY A 223 -0.88 -1.38 20.14
N ASP A 224 -2.15 -1.70 20.35
CA ASP A 224 -3.30 -0.81 20.10
C ASP A 224 -3.93 -0.31 21.41
N SER A 225 -3.35 -0.61 22.57
CA SER A 225 -3.90 -0.23 23.85
C SER A 225 -3.56 1.23 24.21
N LYS A 226 -4.38 1.85 25.07
CA LYS A 226 -4.10 3.20 25.60
C LYS A 226 -2.84 3.25 26.49
N ARG A 227 -2.25 2.11 26.82
CA ARG A 227 -1.02 1.99 27.62
C ARG A 227 0.23 1.92 26.74
N ASP A 228 0.07 1.70 25.45
CA ASP A 228 1.20 1.59 24.53
C ASP A 228 1.78 2.97 24.26
N TYR A 229 3.10 3.01 24.11
CA TYR A 229 3.82 4.26 23.89
C TYR A 229 3.36 4.95 22.60
N PHE A 230 3.15 4.17 21.54
CA PHE A 230 2.68 4.68 20.27
C PHE A 230 1.16 4.51 20.12
N ALA A 231 0.44 5.60 20.06
CA ALA A 231 -0.99 5.59 19.74
C ALA A 231 -1.25 5.21 18.26
N ARG A 232 -0.22 5.34 17.41
CA ARG A 232 -0.25 4.99 16.00
C ARG A 232 1.14 4.54 15.54
N SER A 233 1.17 3.46 14.74
CA SER A 233 2.38 2.91 14.14
C SER A 233 2.04 2.10 12.88
N ASN A 234 1.44 2.73 11.87
CA ASN A 234 0.96 2.06 10.67
C ASN A 234 1.86 2.26 9.45
N HIS A 235 1.90 1.27 8.57
CA HIS A 235 2.68 1.31 7.34
C HIS A 235 2.11 2.30 6.31
N SER A 236 3.02 2.95 5.57
CA SER A 236 2.72 3.77 4.41
C SER A 236 3.77 3.51 3.34
N ASN A 237 3.37 2.92 2.21
CA ASN A 237 4.31 2.46 1.20
C ASN A 237 3.94 2.96 -0.18
N ILE A 238 4.95 3.41 -0.93
CA ILE A 238 4.85 3.66 -2.37
C ILE A 238 5.61 2.55 -3.09
N VAL A 239 4.98 1.94 -4.07
CA VAL A 239 5.56 0.83 -4.85
C VAL A 239 5.56 1.19 -6.32
N ILE A 240 6.71 1.05 -6.95
CA ILE A 240 6.84 1.11 -8.42
C ILE A 240 7.22 -0.28 -8.87
N LYS A 241 6.38 -0.92 -9.70
CA LYS A 241 6.63 -2.30 -10.12
C LYS A 241 6.27 -2.57 -11.56
N MET A 242 6.92 -3.59 -12.08
CA MET A 242 6.63 -4.19 -13.38
C MET A 242 6.02 -5.57 -13.17
N SER A 243 5.07 -5.93 -14.02
CA SER A 243 4.46 -7.25 -14.03
C SER A 243 4.40 -7.77 -15.44
N TYR A 244 4.57 -9.08 -15.58
CA TYR A 244 4.34 -9.80 -16.82
C TYR A 244 3.28 -10.86 -16.56
N LEU A 245 2.21 -10.84 -17.39
CA LEU A 245 1.12 -11.81 -17.32
C LEU A 245 0.98 -12.52 -18.66
N PHE A 246 0.71 -13.81 -18.62
CA PHE A 246 0.35 -14.62 -19.77
C PHE A 246 -1.03 -15.26 -19.58
N ASP A 247 -1.79 -15.36 -20.66
CA ASP A 247 -3.15 -15.87 -20.60
C ASP A 247 -3.16 -17.39 -20.59
N ILE A 248 -3.88 -17.94 -19.62
CA ILE A 248 -4.17 -19.37 -19.50
C ILE A 248 -5.44 -19.69 -20.27
N THR A 249 -6.48 -18.84 -20.07
CA THR A 249 -7.77 -18.97 -20.75
C THR A 249 -8.12 -17.68 -21.42
N ARG A 250 -8.72 -17.74 -22.60
CA ARG A 250 -9.29 -16.57 -23.32
C ARG A 250 -10.69 -16.91 -23.79
N SER A 251 -11.61 -15.99 -23.57
CA SER A 251 -12.92 -16.02 -24.22
C SER A 251 -12.75 -15.83 -25.73
N LYS A 252 -13.50 -16.56 -26.51
CA LYS A 252 -13.54 -16.44 -27.97
C LYS A 252 -14.30 -15.20 -28.41
#